data_385e344e85630c1b66a445033b39bf80
#
_entry.id   385e344e85630c1b66a445033b39bf80
#
_cell.length_a   1.000
_cell.length_b   1.000
_cell.length_c   1.000
_cell.angle_alpha   90.00
_cell.angle_beta   90.00
_cell.angle_gamma   90.00
#
_symmetry.space_group_name_H-M   'P 1'
#
loop_
_entity.id
_entity.type
_entity.pdbx_description
1 polymer ?
#
loop_
_entity_poly.entity_id
_entity_poly.type
_entity_poly.pdbx_seq_one_letter_code
_entity_poly.pdbx_strand_id
1 'polypeptide(L)'
;MRKLVTRPQAQLDVEDAAIWYERRKPGLGLRFLDELDFVATRIAAAPFQFPKIHASVRRGMLNRFPYSVYFVVADDCVEIVAVLHQHRHPDSWKNRV
;
A
#
# COMPACT_ATOMS: atom_id res chain seq x y z
N MET A 1 -17.47 2.90 5.55
CA MET A 1 -16.15 2.39 5.15
C MET A 1 -16.28 1.52 3.91
N ARG A 2 -15.45 1.78 2.89
CA ARG A 2 -15.44 0.95 1.70
C ARG A 2 -14.68 -0.34 1.95
N LYS A 3 -15.07 -1.39 1.22
CA LYS A 3 -14.39 -2.67 1.26
C LYS A 3 -12.98 -2.53 0.65
N LEU A 4 -11.98 -3.13 1.28
CA LEU A 4 -10.62 -3.20 0.73
C LEU A 4 -10.44 -4.46 -0.09
N VAL A 5 -9.88 -4.31 -1.27
CA VAL A 5 -9.49 -5.42 -2.13
C VAL A 5 -8.01 -5.23 -2.44
N THR A 6 -7.20 -6.23 -2.16
CA THR A 6 -5.77 -6.18 -2.47
C THR A 6 -5.50 -7.05 -3.69
N ARG A 7 -5.00 -6.44 -4.77
CA ARG A 7 -4.69 -7.19 -5.98
C ARG A 7 -3.56 -8.18 -5.71
N PRO A 8 -3.51 -9.31 -6.45
CA PRO A 8 -2.48 -10.34 -6.22
C PRO A 8 -1.04 -9.81 -6.26
N GLN A 9 -0.71 -8.92 -7.18
CA GLN A 9 0.63 -8.33 -7.24
C GLN A 9 0.93 -7.48 -6.02
N ALA A 10 -0.06 -6.73 -5.53
CA ALA A 10 0.10 -5.94 -4.32
C ALA A 10 0.31 -6.84 -3.11
N GLN A 11 -0.39 -7.97 -3.04
CA GLN A 11 -0.20 -8.93 -1.97
C GLN A 11 1.23 -9.48 -1.96
N LEU A 12 1.78 -9.77 -3.14
CA LEU A 12 3.18 -10.20 -3.25
C LEU A 12 4.15 -9.10 -2.81
N ASP A 13 3.87 -7.84 -3.15
CA ASP A 13 4.67 -6.70 -2.69
C ASP A 13 4.75 -6.68 -1.16
N VAL A 14 3.61 -6.88 -0.50
CA VAL A 14 3.52 -6.86 0.97
C VAL A 14 4.31 -8.00 1.58
N GLU A 15 4.15 -9.21 1.03
CA GLU A 15 4.86 -10.39 1.52
C GLU A 15 6.37 -10.24 1.39
N ASP A 16 6.83 -9.78 0.24
CA ASP A 16 8.26 -9.57 0.00
C ASP A 16 8.84 -8.53 0.96
N ALA A 17 8.14 -7.43 1.16
CA ALA A 17 8.60 -6.39 2.08
C ALA A 17 8.63 -6.88 3.53
N ALA A 18 7.59 -7.59 3.97
CA ALA A 18 7.52 -8.10 5.34
C ALA A 18 8.65 -9.10 5.61
N ILE A 19 8.92 -9.99 4.65
CA ILE A 19 10.01 -10.97 4.76
C ILE A 19 11.36 -10.26 4.83
N TRP A 20 11.56 -9.25 3.98
CA TRP A 20 12.80 -8.49 3.94
C TRP A 20 13.09 -7.83 5.30
N TYR A 21 12.07 -7.20 5.91
CA TYR A 21 12.23 -6.57 7.21
C TYR A 21 12.45 -7.59 8.32
N GLU A 22 11.73 -8.71 8.27
CA GLU A 22 11.87 -9.75 9.30
C GLU A 22 13.27 -10.36 9.31
N ARG A 23 13.89 -10.49 8.14
CA ARG A 23 15.27 -10.97 8.03
C ARG A 23 16.28 -9.97 8.59
N ARG A 24 15.95 -8.68 8.59
CA ARG A 24 16.80 -7.63 9.15
C ARG A 24 16.76 -7.66 10.67
N LYS A 25 15.58 -7.85 11.23
CA LYS A 25 15.40 -7.86 12.69
C LYS A 25 14.11 -8.61 13.02
N PRO A 26 14.19 -9.62 13.90
CA PRO A 26 12.98 -10.34 14.33
C PRO A 26 11.91 -9.38 14.87
N GLY A 27 10.70 -9.54 14.40
CA GLY A 27 9.55 -8.71 14.76
C GLY A 27 9.35 -7.49 13.88
N LEU A 28 10.33 -7.12 13.05
CA LEU A 28 10.22 -5.92 12.21
C LEU A 28 9.22 -6.11 11.09
N GLY A 29 9.12 -7.32 10.53
CA GLY A 29 8.12 -7.63 9.52
C GLY A 29 6.71 -7.44 10.05
N LEU A 30 6.46 -7.83 11.28
CA LEU A 30 5.16 -7.67 11.91
C LEU A 30 4.83 -6.18 12.13
N ARG A 31 5.81 -5.39 12.51
CA ARG A 31 5.62 -3.93 12.65
C ARG A 31 5.28 -3.28 11.32
N PHE A 32 5.91 -3.74 10.24
CA PHE A 32 5.59 -3.26 8.90
C PHE A 32 4.13 -3.58 8.56
N LEU A 33 3.69 -4.81 8.79
CA LEU A 33 2.32 -5.23 8.52
C LEU A 33 1.31 -4.44 9.35
N ASP A 34 1.63 -4.15 10.62
CA ASP A 34 0.75 -3.38 11.50
C ASP A 34 0.58 -1.95 10.98
N GLU A 35 1.66 -1.31 10.57
CA GLU A 35 1.56 0.06 10.05
C GLU A 35 0.84 0.08 8.70
N LEU A 36 1.09 -0.91 7.85
CA LEU A 36 0.39 -1.05 6.58
C LEU A 36 -1.12 -1.18 6.82
N ASP A 37 -1.51 -2.03 7.75
CA ASP A 37 -2.92 -2.24 8.10
C ASP A 37 -3.57 -0.95 8.61
N PHE A 38 -2.86 -0.20 9.42
CA PHE A 38 -3.33 1.10 9.91
C PHE A 38 -3.59 2.07 8.75
N VAL A 39 -2.66 2.18 7.81
CA VAL A 39 -2.81 3.07 6.65
C VAL A 39 -3.94 2.57 5.75
N ALA A 40 -4.02 1.27 5.51
CA ALA A 40 -5.08 0.69 4.67
C ALA A 40 -6.46 0.94 5.26
N THR A 41 -6.59 0.85 6.58
CA THR A 41 -7.86 1.13 7.27
C THR A 41 -8.26 2.60 7.10
N ARG A 42 -7.31 3.52 7.20
CA ARG A 42 -7.57 4.95 6.95
C ARG A 42 -7.98 5.19 5.50
N ILE A 43 -7.36 4.51 4.56
CA ILE A 43 -7.72 4.61 3.14
C ILE A 43 -9.16 4.14 2.92
N ALA A 44 -9.54 3.02 3.51
CA ALA A 44 -10.90 2.49 3.38
C ALA A 44 -11.94 3.46 3.97
N ALA A 45 -11.60 4.12 5.06
CA ALA A 45 -12.52 5.04 5.75
C ALA A 45 -12.68 6.37 5.01
N ALA A 46 -11.59 6.90 4.41
CA ALA A 46 -11.61 8.22 3.80
C ALA A 46 -10.65 8.28 2.60
N PRO A 47 -10.93 7.52 1.52
CA PRO A 47 -9.99 7.40 0.40
C PRO A 47 -9.74 8.72 -0.33
N PHE A 48 -10.73 9.61 -0.34
CA PHE A 48 -10.60 10.88 -1.06
C PHE A 48 -9.76 11.92 -0.33
N GLN A 49 -9.34 11.64 0.90
CA GLN A 49 -8.39 12.47 1.63
C GLN A 49 -6.94 12.25 1.18
N PHE A 50 -6.69 11.19 0.41
CA PHE A 50 -5.35 10.89 -0.08
C PHE A 50 -5.17 11.48 -1.48
N PRO A 51 -3.97 12.01 -1.80
CA PRO A 51 -3.78 12.72 -3.07
C PRO A 51 -3.78 11.79 -4.27
N LYS A 52 -4.35 12.30 -5.36
CA LYS A 52 -4.16 11.68 -6.67
C LYS A 52 -2.75 11.99 -7.14
N ILE A 53 -2.05 10.98 -7.63
CA ILE A 53 -0.69 11.15 -8.14
C ILE A 53 -0.62 11.00 -9.65
N HIS A 54 -1.58 10.29 -10.26
CA HIS A 54 -1.65 10.12 -11.70
C HIS A 54 -3.00 9.50 -12.04
N ALA A 55 -3.73 10.14 -12.99
CA ALA A 55 -5.06 9.67 -13.40
C ALA A 55 -5.94 9.43 -12.16
N SER A 56 -6.49 8.21 -12.00
CA SER A 56 -7.33 7.84 -10.86
C SER A 56 -6.56 7.24 -9.69
N VAL A 57 -5.23 7.12 -9.79
CA VAL A 57 -4.41 6.48 -8.75
C VAL A 57 -4.12 7.46 -7.61
N ARG A 58 -4.38 7.02 -6.40
CA ARG A 58 -4.08 7.75 -5.17
C ARG A 58 -2.98 7.04 -4.40
N ARG A 59 -2.35 7.75 -3.47
CA ARG A 59 -1.23 7.22 -2.70
C ARG A 59 -1.36 7.56 -1.23
N GLY A 60 -1.20 6.54 -0.37
CA GLY A 60 -0.99 6.70 1.06
C GLY A 60 0.41 6.28 1.42
N MET A 61 1.08 7.05 2.29
CA MET A 61 2.47 6.78 2.66
C MET A 61 2.55 6.27 4.09
N LEU A 62 3.42 5.26 4.32
CA LEU A 62 3.75 4.82 5.66
C LEU A 62 4.72 5.83 6.28
N ASN A 63 4.69 5.95 7.62
CA ASN A 63 5.54 6.91 8.33
C ASN A 63 6.91 6.33 8.68
N ARG A 64 6.94 5.13 9.26
CA ARG A 64 8.17 4.51 9.77
C ARG A 64 8.89 3.66 8.75
N PHE A 65 8.23 3.35 7.64
CA PHE A 65 8.78 2.53 6.57
C PHE A 65 8.66 3.32 5.28
N PRO A 66 9.70 3.33 4.43
CA PRO A 66 9.67 4.12 3.19
C PRO A 66 8.88 3.42 2.09
N TYR A 67 7.62 3.11 2.38
CA TYR A 67 6.70 2.45 1.46
C TYR A 67 5.46 3.27 1.23
N SER A 68 4.91 3.16 0.03
CA SER A 68 3.65 3.80 -0.34
C SER A 68 2.64 2.76 -0.78
N VAL A 69 1.39 3.01 -0.45
CA VAL A 69 0.25 2.21 -0.87
C VAL A 69 -0.43 2.93 -2.02
N TYR A 70 -0.47 2.31 -3.18
CA TYR A 70 -1.11 2.87 -4.38
C TYR A 70 -2.46 2.19 -4.56
N PHE A 71 -3.50 2.99 -4.76
CA PHE A 71 -4.85 2.45 -4.82
C PHE A 71 -5.75 3.24 -5.76
N VAL A 72 -6.83 2.59 -6.20
CA VAL A 72 -7.91 3.22 -6.97
C VAL A 72 -9.22 3.02 -6.22
N VAL A 73 -10.13 3.99 -6.37
CA VAL A 73 -11.43 3.93 -5.71
C VAL A 73 -12.48 3.49 -6.72
N ALA A 74 -13.18 2.41 -6.42
CA ALA A 74 -14.36 1.98 -7.16
C ALA A 74 -15.61 2.33 -6.35
N ASP A 75 -16.80 2.00 -6.89
CA ASP A 75 -18.07 2.44 -6.30
C ASP A 75 -18.23 2.03 -4.84
N ASP A 76 -17.94 0.77 -4.52
CA ASP A 76 -18.14 0.20 -3.19
C ASP A 76 -16.85 -0.34 -2.57
N CYS A 77 -15.73 -0.21 -3.25
CA CYS A 77 -14.47 -0.77 -2.75
C CYS A 77 -13.29 0.14 -3.08
N VAL A 78 -12.19 -0.11 -2.40
CA VAL A 78 -10.88 0.45 -2.70
C VAL A 78 -9.99 -0.71 -3.12
N GLU A 79 -9.37 -0.62 -4.29
CA GLU A 79 -8.44 -1.64 -4.77
C GLU A 79 -7.01 -1.16 -4.54
N ILE A 80 -6.26 -1.90 -3.72
CA ILE A 80 -4.83 -1.66 -3.56
C ILE A 80 -4.12 -2.34 -4.73
N VAL A 81 -3.42 -1.54 -5.53
CA VAL A 81 -2.76 -2.03 -6.75
C VAL A 81 -1.29 -2.29 -6.56
N ALA A 82 -0.65 -1.62 -5.59
CA ALA A 82 0.77 -1.78 -5.35
C ALA A 82 1.13 -1.31 -3.93
N VAL A 83 2.15 -1.93 -3.35
CA VAL A 83 2.77 -1.47 -2.10
C VAL A 83 4.28 -1.49 -2.35
N LEU A 84 4.86 -0.32 -2.63
CA LEU A 84 6.20 -0.24 -3.17
C LEU A 84 7.08 0.72 -2.36
N HIS A 85 8.38 0.40 -2.32
CA HIS A 85 9.39 1.25 -1.70
C HIS A 85 9.44 2.59 -2.45
N GLN A 86 9.42 3.69 -1.70
CA GLN A 86 9.30 5.04 -2.25
C GLN A 86 10.45 5.43 -3.17
N HIS A 87 11.63 4.83 -2.99
CA HIS A 87 12.82 5.20 -3.75
C HIS A 87 13.30 4.13 -4.72
N ARG A 88 12.93 2.85 -4.51
CA ARG A 88 13.44 1.76 -5.36
C ARG A 88 12.56 1.50 -6.59
N HIS A 89 11.26 1.65 -6.46
CA HIS A 89 10.32 1.34 -7.55
C HIS A 89 9.23 2.39 -7.65
N PRO A 90 9.60 3.69 -7.81
CA PRO A 90 8.62 4.77 -7.72
C PRO A 90 7.55 4.75 -8.81
N ASP A 91 7.82 4.13 -9.96
CA ASP A 91 6.90 4.13 -11.10
C ASP A 91 6.34 2.76 -11.44
N SER A 92 6.69 1.71 -10.69
CA SER A 92 6.29 0.34 -11.03
C SER A 92 4.77 0.13 -11.00
N TRP A 93 4.04 0.93 -10.22
CA TRP A 93 2.58 0.84 -10.14
C TRP A 93 1.92 1.22 -11.47
N LYS A 94 2.58 1.99 -12.33
CA LYS A 94 2.00 2.46 -13.60
C LYS A 94 1.65 1.32 -14.54
N ASN A 95 2.41 0.23 -14.48
CA ASN A 95 2.16 -0.94 -15.33
C ASN A 95 0.99 -1.79 -14.83
N ARG A 96 0.43 -1.47 -13.68
CA ARG A 96 -0.63 -2.26 -13.03
C ARG A 96 -2.02 -1.64 -13.14
N VAL A 97 -2.11 -0.46 -13.72
CA VAL A 97 -3.38 0.27 -13.85
C VAL A 97 -3.71 0.63 -15.27
#